data_cd478659a67b56e446e4c430c64bee15
#
_entry.id   cd478659a67b56e446e4c430c64bee15
#
_cell.length_a   1.000
_cell.length_b   1.000
_cell.length_c   1.000
_cell.angle_alpha   90.00
_cell.angle_beta   90.00
_cell.angle_gamma   90.00
#
_symmetry.space_group_name_H-M   'P 1'
#
loop_
_entity.id
_entity.type
_entity.pdbx_description
1 polymer ?
#
loop_
_entity_poly.entity_id
_entity_poly.type
_entity_poly.pdbx_seq_one_letter_code
_entity_poly.pdbx_strand_id
1 'polypeptide(L)'
;MTIPSRAFFIFQKSITKASTLTTQKPQDWRIQFKQTQLVSQISSILLQRQTNHWPSLLNNLKLTSSQFTPSLFLQILHNTQTNPQVSLHFFHYANKNLDFQPDVKVFCKLVYVLLVYGLSKPAKPILDSLIQTHPPTQIVGFLIQPFRDSEFHILSSVLECYCNKGLFLEAIQIYQLVRECGYLVSVNCCNMLLNLLISKKELRLGWCYYGSIIRNGVQENVVTWSLIAQMLCKDGKFEQIGAIVNKGICSLAMYNLLIDCYCKRGYFEAAFGFLNDMYGKCIDPSFITFSSILDGACKYRNAEVIESVISSMVEKGHLPKVVTPDYDPVIRKFSDIGKTYAAELFFKEASEKRFKLQDNTYGSMLRAFSKEGKTEDAIKLYNIILERQMLISDKCYSAFISVLCNENPSEEVSNLLKDMIGRGFIPPISDISKFIYFQCEKRKWKEAEGLLNVILQRGLQFESFCCCSLMRHYCFSKRIDSAISLHTELERLGVALDVQTYGILLDRLFKSRRSEEAIRIFDYMRTHDILSSESFSIMIRGLCHEKEFRKAMRLHDEMLKLGLKPDKKAYRRLISGFG
;
A
#
# COMPACT_ATOMS: atom_id res chain seq x y z
N MET A 1 24.97 -10.85 -7.29
CA MET A 1 24.93 -10.89 -5.81
C MET A 1 24.01 -12.02 -5.41
N THR A 2 24.56 -13.09 -4.93
CA THR A 2 23.91 -14.29 -4.45
C THR A 2 23.26 -14.00 -3.11
N ILE A 3 21.95 -14.16 -3.01
CA ILE A 3 21.20 -14.14 -1.73
C ILE A 3 21.66 -15.35 -0.91
N PRO A 4 21.96 -15.21 0.38
CA PRO A 4 22.62 -16.26 1.15
C PRO A 4 21.75 -17.51 1.26
N SER A 5 22.36 -18.66 0.98
CA SER A 5 21.81 -20.02 1.00
C SER A 5 21.28 -20.52 2.37
N ARG A 6 21.21 -19.67 3.39
CA ARG A 6 20.67 -20.03 4.71
C ARG A 6 19.15 -20.24 4.75
N ALA A 7 18.38 -19.64 3.83
CA ALA A 7 16.93 -19.86 3.75
C ALA A 7 16.58 -21.27 3.24
N PHE A 8 17.46 -21.89 2.43
CA PHE A 8 17.25 -23.23 1.86
C PHE A 8 17.29 -24.34 2.93
N PHE A 9 18.18 -24.21 3.90
CA PHE A 9 18.31 -25.21 4.98
C PHE A 9 17.18 -25.18 6.02
N ILE A 10 16.53 -24.05 6.19
CA ILE A 10 15.41 -23.93 7.13
C ILE A 10 14.14 -24.55 6.54
N PHE A 11 13.94 -24.46 5.24
CA PHE A 11 12.75 -24.98 4.54
C PHE A 11 12.78 -26.51 4.39
N GLN A 12 13.93 -27.07 4.07
CA GLN A 12 14.07 -28.55 4.04
C GLN A 12 13.88 -29.18 5.42
N LYS A 13 14.30 -28.51 6.51
CA LYS A 13 14.00 -28.94 7.89
C LYS A 13 12.54 -28.78 8.28
N SER A 14 11.78 -27.87 7.66
CA SER A 14 10.34 -27.70 7.93
C SER A 14 9.49 -28.74 7.21
N ILE A 15 9.86 -29.12 5.99
CA ILE A 15 9.15 -30.17 5.24
C ILE A 15 9.46 -31.56 5.84
N THR A 16 10.69 -31.83 6.23
CA THR A 16 11.06 -33.09 6.90
C THR A 16 10.56 -33.17 8.35
N LYS A 17 10.28 -32.05 9.03
CA LYS A 17 9.61 -32.07 10.34
C LYS A 17 8.09 -32.19 10.25
N ALA A 18 7.46 -31.92 9.10
CA ALA A 18 6.04 -32.20 8.91
C ALA A 18 5.73 -33.68 8.68
N SER A 19 6.75 -34.51 8.42
CA SER A 19 6.64 -35.97 8.30
C SER A 19 7.04 -36.74 9.56
N THR A 20 7.33 -36.08 10.68
CA THR A 20 7.33 -36.76 11.98
C THR A 20 5.90 -37.08 12.33
N LEU A 21 5.55 -38.31 12.07
CA LEU A 21 4.39 -39.00 12.64
C LEU A 21 4.21 -38.55 14.11
N THR A 22 3.29 -37.64 14.36
CA THR A 22 2.66 -37.56 15.66
C THR A 22 2.02 -38.92 15.87
N THR A 23 2.55 -39.69 16.78
CA THR A 23 1.90 -40.86 17.33
C THR A 23 0.55 -40.41 17.87
N GLN A 24 -0.48 -40.44 16.98
CA GLN A 24 -1.86 -40.29 17.40
C GLN A 24 -2.12 -41.42 18.37
N LYS A 25 -2.50 -41.07 19.60
CA LYS A 25 -3.13 -42.04 20.53
C LYS A 25 -4.18 -42.80 19.73
N PRO A 26 -4.31 -44.11 19.86
CA PRO A 26 -5.31 -44.87 19.13
C PRO A 26 -6.69 -44.25 19.41
N GLN A 27 -7.22 -43.53 18.46
CA GLN A 27 -8.58 -43.02 18.53
C GLN A 27 -9.52 -44.20 18.55
N ASP A 28 -10.43 -44.20 19.52
CA ASP A 28 -11.42 -45.27 19.68
C ASP A 28 -12.16 -45.46 18.34
N TRP A 29 -12.03 -46.62 17.72
CA TRP A 29 -12.65 -46.96 16.44
C TRP A 29 -14.15 -46.66 16.39
N ARG A 30 -14.83 -46.70 17.56
CA ARG A 30 -16.24 -46.36 17.72
C ARG A 30 -16.51 -44.88 17.45
N ILE A 31 -15.61 -44.00 17.84
CA ILE A 31 -15.71 -42.55 17.55
C ILE A 31 -15.51 -42.28 16.06
N GLN A 32 -14.52 -42.94 15.45
CA GLN A 32 -14.29 -42.83 14.00
C GLN A 32 -15.47 -43.33 13.20
N PHE A 33 -16.05 -44.46 13.58
CA PHE A 33 -17.23 -45.02 12.91
C PHE A 33 -18.44 -44.09 12.98
N LYS A 34 -18.73 -43.53 14.17
CA LYS A 34 -19.80 -42.53 14.32
C LYS A 34 -19.57 -41.28 13.50
N GLN A 35 -18.34 -40.80 13.43
CA GLN A 35 -17.99 -39.65 12.59
C GLN A 35 -18.20 -39.96 11.11
N THR A 36 -17.74 -41.08 10.61
CA THR A 36 -17.92 -41.50 9.21
C THR A 36 -19.39 -41.64 8.84
N GLN A 37 -20.21 -42.22 9.73
CA GLN A 37 -21.65 -42.34 9.56
C GLN A 37 -22.32 -40.95 9.50
N LEU A 38 -21.95 -40.04 10.38
CA LEU A 38 -22.44 -38.67 10.40
C LEU A 38 -22.08 -37.91 9.11
N VAL A 39 -20.82 -38.01 8.66
CA VAL A 39 -20.37 -37.43 7.40
C VAL A 39 -21.19 -37.94 6.21
N SER A 40 -21.44 -39.28 6.16
CA SER A 40 -22.24 -39.87 5.07
C SER A 40 -23.68 -39.37 5.10
N GLN A 41 -24.30 -39.29 6.27
CA GLN A 41 -25.68 -38.78 6.41
C GLN A 41 -25.77 -37.30 5.99
N ILE A 42 -24.89 -36.45 6.47
CA ILE A 42 -24.88 -35.03 6.10
C ILE A 42 -24.65 -34.89 4.58
N SER A 43 -23.65 -35.58 4.03
CA SER A 43 -23.33 -35.51 2.59
C SER A 43 -24.51 -35.96 1.72
N SER A 44 -25.26 -37.02 2.12
CA SER A 44 -26.44 -37.48 1.41
C SER A 44 -27.58 -36.45 1.44
N ILE A 45 -27.83 -35.80 2.57
CA ILE A 45 -28.81 -34.72 2.70
C ILE A 45 -28.45 -33.56 1.78
N LEU A 46 -27.19 -33.15 1.78
CA LEU A 46 -26.71 -32.02 0.98
C LEU A 46 -26.81 -32.26 -0.53
N LEU A 47 -26.54 -33.49 -0.97
CA LEU A 47 -26.56 -33.84 -2.41
C LEU A 47 -27.95 -34.18 -2.94
N GLN A 48 -28.85 -34.74 -2.13
CA GLN A 48 -30.14 -35.25 -2.54
C GLN A 48 -31.32 -34.29 -2.32
N ARG A 49 -31.16 -33.28 -1.45
CA ARG A 49 -32.25 -32.39 -1.04
C ARG A 49 -31.97 -30.93 -1.41
N GLN A 50 -33.03 -30.17 -1.69
CA GLN A 50 -32.92 -28.74 -1.92
C GLN A 50 -32.49 -27.97 -0.68
N THR A 51 -31.79 -26.87 -0.85
CA THR A 51 -31.23 -26.04 0.23
C THR A 51 -32.25 -25.57 1.27
N ASN A 52 -33.53 -25.39 0.84
CA ASN A 52 -34.60 -24.94 1.75
C ASN A 52 -35.00 -26.00 2.80
N HIS A 53 -34.69 -27.27 2.58
CA HIS A 53 -34.98 -28.36 3.52
C HIS A 53 -33.82 -28.69 4.46
N TRP A 54 -32.65 -28.14 4.24
CA TRP A 54 -31.44 -28.41 5.07
C TRP A 54 -31.65 -28.07 6.55
N PRO A 55 -32.23 -26.91 6.94
CA PRO A 55 -32.36 -26.57 8.36
C PRO A 55 -33.15 -27.60 9.14
N SER A 56 -34.30 -28.07 8.64
CA SER A 56 -35.13 -29.07 9.31
C SER A 56 -34.46 -30.43 9.39
N LEU A 57 -33.76 -30.86 8.35
CA LEU A 57 -33.10 -32.18 8.30
C LEU A 57 -31.81 -32.20 9.12
N LEU A 58 -31.03 -31.14 9.12
CA LEU A 58 -29.79 -31.04 9.90
C LEU A 58 -30.07 -30.83 11.38
N ASN A 59 -31.14 -30.12 11.76
CA ASN A 59 -31.59 -30.00 13.15
C ASN A 59 -32.00 -31.35 13.76
N ASN A 60 -32.57 -32.24 12.95
CA ASN A 60 -32.91 -33.61 13.39
C ASN A 60 -31.68 -34.45 13.78
N LEU A 61 -30.50 -34.10 13.25
CA LEU A 61 -29.22 -34.75 13.62
C LEU A 61 -28.64 -34.25 14.95
N LYS A 62 -29.31 -33.30 15.62
CA LYS A 62 -28.91 -32.69 16.91
C LYS A 62 -27.41 -32.31 16.94
N LEU A 63 -26.91 -31.72 15.84
CA LEU A 63 -25.52 -31.26 15.75
C LEU A 63 -25.27 -30.14 16.77
N THR A 64 -24.40 -30.40 17.74
CA THR A 64 -23.94 -29.38 18.67
C THR A 64 -22.69 -28.68 18.09
N SER A 65 -22.53 -27.36 18.32
CA SER A 65 -21.37 -26.60 17.88
C SER A 65 -20.02 -27.23 18.27
N SER A 66 -19.99 -27.93 19.42
CA SER A 66 -18.81 -28.64 19.90
C SER A 66 -18.44 -29.91 19.12
N GLN A 67 -19.38 -30.47 18.37
CA GLN A 67 -19.17 -31.69 17.55
C GLN A 67 -18.81 -31.33 16.10
N PHE A 68 -19.11 -30.10 15.64
CA PHE A 68 -18.87 -29.65 14.29
C PHE A 68 -17.47 -29.05 14.15
N THR A 69 -16.48 -29.94 13.98
CA THR A 69 -15.06 -29.57 13.89
C THR A 69 -14.62 -29.26 12.45
N PRO A 70 -13.53 -28.49 12.23
CA PRO A 70 -12.95 -28.28 10.89
C PRO A 70 -12.60 -29.58 10.16
N SER A 71 -12.17 -30.63 10.87
CA SER A 71 -11.87 -31.95 10.28
C SER A 71 -13.13 -32.64 9.76
N LEU A 72 -14.25 -32.52 10.46
CA LEU A 72 -15.55 -33.05 10.03
C LEU A 72 -16.01 -32.30 8.74
N PHE A 73 -15.91 -30.99 8.75
CA PHE A 73 -16.26 -30.16 7.59
C PHE A 73 -15.43 -30.54 6.35
N LEU A 74 -14.12 -30.76 6.50
CA LEU A 74 -13.23 -31.18 5.41
C LEU A 74 -13.65 -32.53 4.81
N GLN A 75 -14.11 -33.48 5.62
CA GLN A 75 -14.61 -34.79 5.15
C GLN A 75 -15.92 -34.62 4.37
N ILE A 76 -16.84 -33.77 4.85
CA ILE A 76 -18.09 -33.46 4.14
C ILE A 76 -17.77 -32.76 2.81
N LEU A 77 -16.88 -31.78 2.82
CA LEU A 77 -16.44 -31.06 1.63
C LEU A 77 -15.80 -32.01 0.61
N HIS A 78 -15.04 -33.01 1.05
CA HIS A 78 -14.51 -34.03 0.16
C HIS A 78 -15.61 -34.83 -0.55
N ASN A 79 -16.68 -35.20 0.15
CA ASN A 79 -17.79 -35.94 -0.42
C ASN A 79 -18.69 -35.07 -1.32
N THR A 80 -18.76 -33.76 -1.06
CA THR A 80 -19.58 -32.80 -1.84
C THR A 80 -18.80 -32.05 -2.91
N GLN A 81 -17.51 -32.29 -3.08
CA GLN A 81 -16.64 -31.56 -4.01
C GLN A 81 -17.09 -31.59 -5.46
N THR A 82 -17.85 -32.61 -5.90
CA THR A 82 -18.42 -32.72 -7.24
C THR A 82 -19.52 -31.68 -7.51
N ASN A 83 -20.10 -31.09 -6.46
CA ASN A 83 -21.07 -30.01 -6.56
C ASN A 83 -20.59 -28.79 -5.75
N PRO A 84 -19.80 -27.89 -6.36
CA PRO A 84 -19.16 -26.77 -5.67
C PRO A 84 -20.16 -25.74 -5.15
N GLN A 85 -21.34 -25.60 -5.76
CA GLN A 85 -22.40 -24.71 -5.29
C GLN A 85 -22.99 -25.21 -3.97
N VAL A 86 -23.22 -26.51 -3.86
CA VAL A 86 -23.68 -27.15 -2.61
C VAL A 86 -22.65 -26.97 -1.49
N SER A 87 -21.37 -27.16 -1.81
CA SER A 87 -20.26 -26.96 -0.87
C SER A 87 -20.21 -25.52 -0.35
N LEU A 88 -20.39 -24.54 -1.23
CA LEU A 88 -20.41 -23.11 -0.88
C LEU A 88 -21.63 -22.74 -0.02
N HIS A 89 -22.82 -23.19 -0.42
CA HIS A 89 -24.03 -22.95 0.35
C HIS A 89 -23.97 -23.58 1.74
N PHE A 90 -23.41 -24.79 1.84
CA PHE A 90 -23.21 -25.45 3.13
C PHE A 90 -22.18 -24.71 4.00
N PHE A 91 -21.13 -24.19 3.43
CA PHE A 91 -20.17 -23.35 4.16
C PHE A 91 -20.85 -22.11 4.77
N HIS A 92 -21.66 -21.40 3.99
CA HIS A 92 -22.40 -20.24 4.50
C HIS A 92 -23.45 -20.64 5.56
N TYR A 93 -24.11 -21.77 5.36
CA TYR A 93 -25.05 -22.30 6.35
C TYR A 93 -24.36 -22.67 7.67
N ALA A 94 -23.22 -23.35 7.61
CA ALA A 94 -22.45 -23.73 8.79
C ALA A 94 -21.95 -22.50 9.59
N ASN A 95 -21.41 -21.49 8.90
CA ASN A 95 -20.99 -20.24 9.53
C ASN A 95 -22.15 -19.51 10.21
N LYS A 96 -23.34 -19.50 9.61
CA LYS A 96 -24.48 -18.75 10.12
C LYS A 96 -25.26 -19.46 11.22
N ASN A 97 -25.41 -20.78 11.14
CA ASN A 97 -26.35 -21.53 11.97
C ASN A 97 -25.69 -22.53 12.93
N LEU A 98 -24.41 -22.89 12.71
CA LEU A 98 -23.71 -23.89 13.54
C LEU A 98 -22.55 -23.28 14.33
N ASP A 99 -22.41 -21.94 14.31
CA ASP A 99 -21.29 -21.21 14.96
C ASP A 99 -19.91 -21.81 14.59
N PHE A 100 -19.78 -22.19 13.32
CA PHE A 100 -18.61 -22.86 12.79
C PHE A 100 -17.46 -21.89 12.58
N GLN A 101 -16.30 -22.18 13.17
CA GLN A 101 -15.06 -21.42 12.99
C GLN A 101 -14.15 -22.17 12.00
N PRO A 102 -14.11 -21.76 10.72
CA PRO A 102 -13.27 -22.41 9.72
C PRO A 102 -11.79 -22.11 9.96
N ASP A 103 -10.95 -23.14 9.83
CA ASP A 103 -9.50 -22.99 9.82
C ASP A 103 -8.96 -22.72 8.40
N VAL A 104 -7.66 -22.41 8.31
CA VAL A 104 -6.99 -22.16 7.02
C VAL A 104 -7.17 -23.30 6.02
N LYS A 105 -7.16 -24.56 6.50
CA LYS A 105 -7.29 -25.74 5.66
C LYS A 105 -8.67 -25.83 5.03
N VAL A 106 -9.72 -25.51 5.79
CA VAL A 106 -11.11 -25.44 5.30
C VAL A 106 -11.25 -24.39 4.21
N PHE A 107 -10.74 -23.17 4.47
CA PHE A 107 -10.77 -22.10 3.48
C PHE A 107 -10.01 -22.48 2.20
N CYS A 108 -8.79 -22.98 2.32
CA CYS A 108 -7.97 -23.38 1.18
C CYS A 108 -8.65 -24.50 0.38
N LYS A 109 -9.22 -25.53 1.04
CA LYS A 109 -9.93 -26.62 0.35
C LYS A 109 -11.19 -26.15 -0.34
N LEU A 110 -11.95 -25.23 0.28
CA LEU A 110 -13.14 -24.64 -0.34
C LEU A 110 -12.77 -23.79 -1.56
N VAL A 111 -11.76 -22.91 -1.44
CA VAL A 111 -11.23 -22.12 -2.57
C VAL A 111 -10.76 -23.04 -3.70
N TYR A 112 -10.04 -24.11 -3.36
CA TYR A 112 -9.61 -25.11 -4.33
C TYR A 112 -10.80 -25.70 -5.10
N VAL A 113 -11.81 -26.22 -4.39
CA VAL A 113 -13.00 -26.81 -5.02
C VAL A 113 -13.71 -25.79 -5.92
N LEU A 114 -13.91 -24.56 -5.46
CA LEU A 114 -14.57 -23.51 -6.24
C LEU A 114 -13.80 -23.16 -7.52
N LEU A 115 -12.47 -23.03 -7.44
CA LEU A 115 -11.62 -22.65 -8.58
C LEU A 115 -11.48 -23.80 -9.59
N VAL A 116 -11.38 -25.06 -9.16
CA VAL A 116 -11.36 -26.24 -10.06
C VAL A 116 -12.59 -26.29 -10.96
N TYR A 117 -13.74 -25.94 -10.42
CA TYR A 117 -15.00 -25.93 -11.17
C TYR A 117 -15.33 -24.57 -11.83
N GLY A 118 -14.37 -23.65 -11.91
CA GLY A 118 -14.51 -22.37 -12.61
C GLY A 118 -15.34 -21.31 -11.89
N LEU A 119 -15.69 -21.53 -10.62
CA LEU A 119 -16.45 -20.57 -9.80
C LEU A 119 -15.55 -19.49 -9.17
N SER A 120 -14.85 -18.74 -10.01
CA SER A 120 -13.89 -17.70 -9.57
C SER A 120 -14.56 -16.53 -8.83
N LYS A 121 -15.78 -16.12 -9.27
CA LYS A 121 -16.51 -15.00 -8.63
C LYS A 121 -16.82 -15.27 -7.16
N PRO A 122 -17.45 -16.40 -6.75
CA PRO A 122 -17.70 -16.70 -5.35
C PRO A 122 -16.44 -17.11 -4.55
N ALA A 123 -15.38 -17.59 -5.20
CA ALA A 123 -14.11 -17.90 -4.54
C ALA A 123 -13.36 -16.63 -4.08
N LYS A 124 -13.51 -15.51 -4.81
CA LYS A 124 -12.78 -14.27 -4.57
C LYS A 124 -12.98 -13.69 -3.17
N PRO A 125 -14.20 -13.51 -2.62
CA PRO A 125 -14.38 -12.98 -1.26
C PRO A 125 -13.74 -13.87 -0.19
N ILE A 126 -13.79 -15.20 -0.37
CA ILE A 126 -13.20 -16.17 0.57
C ILE A 126 -11.67 -16.05 0.54
N LEU A 127 -11.10 -15.96 -0.66
CA LEU A 127 -9.67 -15.77 -0.86
C LEU A 127 -9.21 -14.41 -0.33
N ASP A 128 -10.02 -13.38 -0.49
CA ASP A 128 -9.76 -12.04 0.04
C ASP A 128 -9.70 -12.02 1.58
N SER A 129 -10.58 -12.75 2.24
CA SER A 129 -10.56 -12.92 3.70
C SER A 129 -9.32 -13.72 4.15
N LEU A 130 -8.99 -14.79 3.43
CA LEU A 130 -7.83 -15.63 3.70
C LEU A 130 -6.51 -14.86 3.62
N ILE A 131 -6.35 -14.02 2.59
CA ILE A 131 -5.17 -13.17 2.37
C ILE A 131 -4.97 -12.15 3.49
N GLN A 132 -6.06 -11.64 4.09
CA GLN A 132 -5.97 -10.67 5.18
C GLN A 132 -5.56 -11.29 6.52
N THR A 133 -5.87 -12.57 6.72
CA THR A 133 -5.73 -13.22 8.02
C THR A 133 -4.52 -14.15 8.12
N HIS A 134 -3.96 -14.60 6.97
CA HIS A 134 -2.92 -15.63 6.97
C HIS A 134 -1.75 -15.31 6.03
N PRO A 135 -0.52 -15.73 6.38
CA PRO A 135 0.65 -15.48 5.56
C PRO A 135 0.66 -16.32 4.26
N PRO A 136 1.30 -15.82 3.18
CA PRO A 136 1.37 -16.49 1.88
C PRO A 136 1.87 -17.93 1.93
N THR A 137 2.85 -18.21 2.76
CA THR A 137 3.46 -19.54 2.91
C THR A 137 2.49 -20.61 3.40
N GLN A 138 1.58 -20.26 4.29
CA GLN A 138 0.55 -21.18 4.77
C GLN A 138 -0.51 -21.45 3.71
N ILE A 139 -0.97 -20.40 3.03
CA ILE A 139 -1.97 -20.50 1.97
C ILE A 139 -1.47 -21.39 0.83
N VAL A 140 -0.28 -21.12 0.32
CA VAL A 140 0.34 -21.90 -0.76
C VAL A 140 0.62 -23.33 -0.31
N GLY A 141 1.13 -23.52 0.91
CA GLY A 141 1.42 -24.87 1.46
C GLY A 141 0.19 -25.77 1.55
N PHE A 142 -0.99 -25.23 1.89
CA PHE A 142 -2.23 -26.00 1.93
C PHE A 142 -2.91 -26.15 0.57
N LEU A 143 -2.69 -25.21 -0.35
CA LEU A 143 -3.21 -25.32 -1.70
C LEU A 143 -2.42 -26.32 -2.57
N ILE A 144 -1.11 -26.45 -2.38
CA ILE A 144 -0.25 -27.33 -3.20
C ILE A 144 -0.46 -28.82 -2.88
N GLN A 145 -0.80 -29.20 -1.65
CA GLN A 145 -0.91 -30.61 -1.24
C GLN A 145 -1.89 -31.48 -2.07
N PRO A 146 -3.00 -30.99 -2.63
CA PRO A 146 -3.95 -31.81 -3.39
C PRO A 146 -3.78 -31.78 -4.90
N PHE A 147 -2.77 -31.12 -5.50
CA PHE A 147 -2.70 -30.90 -6.94
C PHE A 147 -2.42 -32.15 -7.76
N ARG A 148 -3.21 -32.33 -8.82
CA ARG A 148 -2.90 -33.09 -10.03
C ARG A 148 -2.34 -32.12 -11.08
N ASP A 149 -1.52 -32.60 -12.00
CA ASP A 149 -0.76 -31.78 -12.99
C ASP A 149 -1.56 -30.77 -13.85
N SER A 150 -2.88 -30.77 -13.81
CA SER A 150 -3.75 -29.91 -14.63
C SER A 150 -4.31 -28.65 -13.90
N GLU A 151 -4.01 -28.41 -12.63
CA GLU A 151 -4.73 -27.44 -11.80
C GLU A 151 -3.94 -26.16 -11.49
N PHE A 152 -2.95 -25.82 -12.32
CA PHE A 152 -2.04 -24.67 -12.14
C PHE A 152 -2.74 -23.29 -12.14
N HIS A 153 -3.94 -23.22 -12.74
CA HIS A 153 -4.73 -21.99 -12.80
C HIS A 153 -5.13 -21.45 -11.41
N ILE A 154 -5.18 -22.34 -10.39
CA ILE A 154 -5.55 -21.97 -9.01
C ILE A 154 -4.49 -21.06 -8.40
N LEU A 155 -3.21 -21.42 -8.52
CA LEU A 155 -2.11 -20.62 -7.99
C LEU A 155 -1.98 -19.28 -8.73
N SER A 156 -2.29 -19.27 -10.04
CA SER A 156 -2.39 -18.04 -10.81
C SER A 156 -3.51 -17.13 -10.27
N SER A 157 -4.67 -17.69 -9.90
CA SER A 157 -5.78 -16.92 -9.32
C SER A 157 -5.44 -16.35 -7.93
N VAL A 158 -4.66 -17.10 -7.13
CA VAL A 158 -4.16 -16.60 -5.84
C VAL A 158 -3.22 -15.42 -6.06
N LEU A 159 -2.24 -15.56 -6.96
CA LEU A 159 -1.31 -14.48 -7.32
C LEU A 159 -2.05 -13.23 -7.81
N GLU A 160 -3.06 -13.43 -8.67
CA GLU A 160 -3.93 -12.36 -9.16
C GLU A 160 -4.62 -11.60 -8.01
N CYS A 161 -5.14 -12.29 -7.01
CA CYS A 161 -5.78 -11.64 -5.85
C CYS A 161 -4.79 -10.78 -5.04
N TYR A 162 -3.56 -11.25 -4.82
CA TYR A 162 -2.52 -10.43 -4.18
C TYR A 162 -2.16 -9.19 -5.02
N CYS A 163 -2.05 -9.37 -6.34
CA CYS A 163 -1.79 -8.25 -7.26
C CYS A 163 -2.91 -7.21 -7.23
N ASN A 164 -4.17 -7.64 -7.24
CA ASN A 164 -5.34 -6.75 -7.20
C ASN A 164 -5.44 -5.97 -5.89
N LYS A 165 -4.96 -6.54 -4.78
CA LYS A 165 -4.87 -5.84 -3.48
C LYS A 165 -3.65 -4.91 -3.36
N GLY A 166 -2.75 -4.92 -4.33
CA GLY A 166 -1.54 -4.10 -4.32
C GLY A 166 -0.45 -4.58 -3.35
N LEU A 167 -0.53 -5.83 -2.88
CA LEU A 167 0.40 -6.49 -1.95
C LEU A 167 1.56 -7.12 -2.75
N PHE A 168 2.50 -6.29 -3.20
CA PHE A 168 3.53 -6.70 -4.14
C PHE A 168 4.61 -7.60 -3.52
N LEU A 169 4.96 -7.41 -2.24
CA LEU A 169 5.96 -8.24 -1.56
C LEU A 169 5.46 -9.67 -1.39
N GLU A 170 4.23 -9.82 -0.93
CA GLU A 170 3.56 -11.10 -0.77
C GLU A 170 3.32 -11.78 -2.12
N ALA A 171 2.97 -11.00 -3.16
CA ALA A 171 2.82 -11.51 -4.52
C ALA A 171 4.15 -12.07 -5.08
N ILE A 172 5.29 -11.42 -4.80
CA ILE A 172 6.62 -11.94 -5.14
C ILE A 172 6.91 -13.24 -4.38
N GLN A 173 6.57 -13.32 -3.09
CA GLN A 173 6.74 -14.54 -2.30
C GLN A 173 5.91 -15.69 -2.88
N ILE A 174 4.65 -15.45 -3.23
CA ILE A 174 3.80 -16.45 -3.90
C ILE A 174 4.45 -16.93 -5.21
N TYR A 175 4.90 -16.01 -6.05
CA TYR A 175 5.56 -16.37 -7.31
C TYR A 175 6.81 -17.23 -7.06
N GLN A 176 7.62 -16.91 -6.06
CA GLN A 176 8.80 -17.69 -5.70
C GLN A 176 8.44 -19.11 -5.23
N LEU A 177 7.45 -19.23 -4.34
CA LEU A 177 6.96 -20.52 -3.84
C LEU A 177 6.39 -21.39 -4.97
N VAL A 178 5.59 -20.80 -5.86
CA VAL A 178 5.00 -21.50 -7.03
C VAL A 178 6.11 -22.03 -7.95
N ARG A 179 7.12 -21.22 -8.19
CA ARG A 179 8.30 -21.61 -9.00
C ARG A 179 9.12 -22.72 -8.34
N GLU A 180 9.37 -22.64 -7.03
CA GLU A 180 10.10 -23.68 -6.27
C GLU A 180 9.40 -25.03 -6.33
N CYS A 181 8.07 -25.02 -6.45
CA CYS A 181 7.26 -26.22 -6.66
C CYS A 181 7.26 -26.73 -8.12
N GLY A 182 8.00 -26.07 -9.02
CA GLY A 182 8.11 -26.48 -10.43
C GLY A 182 6.94 -26.03 -11.32
N TYR A 183 6.07 -25.13 -10.83
CA TYR A 183 4.91 -24.68 -11.59
C TYR A 183 5.19 -23.41 -12.41
N LEU A 184 4.63 -23.36 -13.63
CA LEU A 184 4.68 -22.18 -14.49
C LEU A 184 3.46 -21.29 -14.25
N VAL A 185 3.71 -20.03 -13.95
CA VAL A 185 2.66 -19.00 -13.83
C VAL A 185 2.29 -18.52 -15.23
N SER A 186 1.01 -18.27 -15.48
CA SER A 186 0.54 -17.76 -16.77
C SER A 186 1.14 -16.39 -17.09
N VAL A 187 1.38 -16.09 -18.37
CA VAL A 187 1.92 -14.79 -18.81
C VAL A 187 1.07 -13.61 -18.35
N ASN A 188 -0.25 -13.79 -18.28
CA ASN A 188 -1.16 -12.74 -17.81
C ASN A 188 -0.92 -12.40 -16.34
N CYS A 189 -0.79 -13.40 -15.47
CA CYS A 189 -0.48 -13.17 -14.06
C CYS A 189 0.93 -12.60 -13.87
N CYS A 190 1.89 -13.05 -14.70
CA CYS A 190 3.22 -12.44 -14.72
C CYS A 190 3.16 -10.95 -15.07
N ASN A 191 2.37 -10.58 -16.07
CA ASN A 191 2.17 -9.19 -16.46
C ASN A 191 1.45 -8.36 -15.39
N MET A 192 0.50 -8.95 -14.66
CA MET A 192 -0.17 -8.25 -13.54
C MET A 192 0.81 -7.89 -12.43
N LEU A 193 1.67 -8.83 -12.03
CA LEU A 193 2.69 -8.55 -11.00
C LEU A 193 3.73 -7.55 -11.51
N LEU A 194 4.16 -7.66 -12.77
CA LEU A 194 5.08 -6.70 -13.38
C LEU A 194 4.47 -5.29 -13.40
N ASN A 195 3.21 -5.16 -13.80
CA ASN A 195 2.48 -3.89 -13.79
C ASN A 195 2.34 -3.31 -12.37
N LEU A 196 2.08 -4.17 -11.38
CA LEU A 196 2.03 -3.76 -9.98
C LEU A 196 3.37 -3.20 -9.51
N LEU A 197 4.49 -3.84 -9.81
CA LEU A 197 5.84 -3.36 -9.46
C LEU A 197 6.15 -2.01 -10.13
N ILE A 198 5.76 -1.85 -11.40
CA ILE A 198 5.90 -0.58 -12.12
C ILE A 198 5.06 0.53 -11.47
N SER A 199 3.84 0.24 -11.05
CA SER A 199 2.94 1.20 -10.39
C SER A 199 3.43 1.64 -9.01
N LYS A 200 4.07 0.72 -8.27
CA LYS A 200 4.70 0.98 -6.96
C LYS A 200 6.09 1.63 -7.07
N LYS A 201 6.57 1.90 -8.31
CA LYS A 201 7.90 2.46 -8.61
C LYS A 201 9.08 1.54 -8.20
N GLU A 202 8.83 0.26 -8.03
CA GLU A 202 9.82 -0.75 -7.65
C GLU A 202 10.52 -1.32 -8.91
N LEU A 203 11.19 -0.44 -9.68
CA LEU A 203 11.77 -0.80 -10.98
C LEU A 203 12.89 -1.85 -10.88
N ARG A 204 13.72 -1.81 -9.82
CA ARG A 204 14.77 -2.81 -9.61
C ARG A 204 14.20 -4.21 -9.43
N LEU A 205 13.15 -4.34 -8.61
CA LEU A 205 12.42 -5.60 -8.43
C LEU A 205 11.74 -6.01 -9.73
N GLY A 206 11.17 -5.07 -10.48
CA GLY A 206 10.58 -5.31 -11.79
C GLY A 206 11.56 -5.94 -12.77
N TRP A 207 12.80 -5.44 -12.90
CA TRP A 207 13.84 -6.01 -13.74
C TRP A 207 14.30 -7.39 -13.26
N CYS A 208 14.49 -7.58 -11.95
CA CYS A 208 14.83 -8.88 -11.38
C CYS A 208 13.73 -9.92 -11.64
N TYR A 209 12.48 -9.51 -11.49
CA TYR A 209 11.31 -10.34 -11.72
C TYR A 209 11.18 -10.70 -13.20
N TYR A 210 11.32 -9.74 -14.12
CA TYR A 210 11.32 -9.99 -15.55
C TYR A 210 12.41 -10.99 -15.96
N GLY A 211 13.64 -10.82 -15.47
CA GLY A 211 14.71 -11.78 -15.68
C GLY A 211 14.40 -13.19 -15.14
N SER A 212 13.58 -13.30 -14.08
CA SER A 212 13.10 -14.60 -13.59
C SER A 212 12.04 -15.20 -14.51
N ILE A 213 11.10 -14.40 -15.04
CA ILE A 213 10.08 -14.82 -16.01
C ILE A 213 10.73 -15.48 -17.23
N ILE A 214 11.73 -14.81 -17.83
CA ILE A 214 12.43 -15.30 -19.01
C ILE A 214 13.18 -16.60 -18.71
N ARG A 215 13.93 -16.67 -17.61
CA ARG A 215 14.65 -17.90 -17.21
C ARG A 215 13.72 -19.08 -16.96
N ASN A 216 12.48 -18.85 -16.61
CA ASN A 216 11.47 -19.90 -16.42
C ASN A 216 10.77 -20.30 -17.73
N GLY A 217 11.17 -19.73 -18.87
CA GLY A 217 10.63 -20.09 -20.19
C GLY A 217 9.21 -19.54 -20.47
N VAL A 218 8.74 -18.55 -19.71
CA VAL A 218 7.49 -17.87 -20.02
C VAL A 218 7.71 -16.99 -21.25
N GLN A 219 6.94 -17.23 -22.30
CA GLN A 219 7.03 -16.43 -23.54
C GLN A 219 6.31 -15.09 -23.35
N GLU A 220 6.97 -14.03 -23.78
CA GLU A 220 6.44 -12.68 -23.73
C GLU A 220 5.35 -12.49 -24.78
N ASN A 221 4.35 -11.72 -24.44
CA ASN A 221 3.33 -11.23 -25.35
C ASN A 221 3.44 -9.71 -25.54
N VAL A 222 2.59 -9.14 -26.36
CA VAL A 222 2.54 -7.70 -26.65
C VAL A 222 2.36 -6.85 -25.37
N VAL A 223 1.61 -7.36 -24.39
CA VAL A 223 1.42 -6.70 -23.10
C VAL A 223 2.71 -6.68 -22.30
N THR A 224 3.45 -7.81 -22.26
CA THR A 224 4.77 -7.88 -21.60
C THR A 224 5.72 -6.85 -22.19
N TRP A 225 5.81 -6.77 -23.52
CA TRP A 225 6.68 -5.80 -24.20
C TRP A 225 6.26 -4.36 -23.92
N SER A 226 4.96 -4.09 -23.83
CA SER A 226 4.45 -2.76 -23.45
C SER A 226 4.84 -2.39 -22.01
N LEU A 227 4.85 -3.34 -21.09
CA LEU A 227 5.32 -3.12 -19.71
C LEU A 227 6.83 -2.91 -19.64
N ILE A 228 7.61 -3.66 -20.43
CA ILE A 228 9.06 -3.47 -20.56
C ILE A 228 9.35 -2.07 -21.10
N ALA A 229 8.60 -1.63 -22.12
CA ALA A 229 8.73 -0.29 -22.65
C ALA A 229 8.46 0.79 -21.58
N GLN A 230 7.45 0.59 -20.72
CA GLN A 230 7.20 1.49 -19.59
C GLN A 230 8.37 1.51 -18.59
N MET A 231 8.97 0.37 -18.29
CA MET A 231 10.15 0.29 -17.41
C MET A 231 11.34 1.02 -18.03
N LEU A 232 11.60 0.81 -19.32
CA LEU A 232 12.67 1.50 -20.06
C LEU A 232 12.47 3.03 -20.07
N CYS A 233 11.24 3.50 -20.25
CA CYS A 233 10.93 4.93 -20.15
C CYS A 233 11.25 5.50 -18.75
N LYS A 234 10.85 4.77 -17.68
CA LYS A 234 11.11 5.20 -16.30
C LYS A 234 12.59 5.16 -15.93
N ASP A 235 13.37 4.25 -16.53
CA ASP A 235 14.84 4.19 -16.38
C ASP A 235 15.57 5.22 -17.29
N GLY A 236 14.85 5.98 -18.10
CA GLY A 236 15.42 6.95 -19.02
C GLY A 236 16.03 6.34 -20.29
N LYS A 237 15.87 5.04 -20.54
CA LYS A 237 16.44 4.26 -21.66
C LYS A 237 15.44 4.09 -22.80
N PHE A 238 14.63 5.10 -23.08
CA PHE A 238 13.53 5.01 -24.04
C PHE A 238 14.00 4.75 -25.49
N GLU A 239 15.24 5.08 -25.86
CA GLU A 239 15.80 4.78 -27.20
C GLU A 239 15.78 3.28 -27.50
N GLN A 240 15.93 2.42 -26.47
CA GLN A 240 15.86 0.98 -26.63
C GLN A 240 14.47 0.50 -27.08
N ILE A 241 13.41 1.26 -26.78
CA ILE A 241 12.05 0.96 -27.24
C ILE A 241 11.98 1.09 -28.77
N GLY A 242 12.64 2.11 -29.35
CA GLY A 242 12.75 2.25 -30.81
C GLY A 242 13.39 1.03 -31.47
N ALA A 243 14.44 0.48 -30.85
CA ALA A 243 15.08 -0.75 -31.34
C ALA A 243 14.13 -1.98 -31.28
N ILE A 244 13.26 -2.06 -30.27
CA ILE A 244 12.24 -3.13 -30.15
C ILE A 244 11.19 -2.98 -31.24
N VAL A 245 10.68 -1.76 -31.44
CA VAL A 245 9.68 -1.44 -32.50
C VAL A 245 10.22 -1.74 -33.89
N ASN A 246 11.48 -1.44 -34.16
CA ASN A 246 12.16 -1.73 -35.44
C ASN A 246 12.31 -3.25 -35.70
N LYS A 247 12.30 -4.09 -34.66
CA LYS A 247 12.28 -5.55 -34.80
C LYS A 247 10.87 -6.12 -35.08
N GLY A 248 9.88 -5.27 -35.29
CA GLY A 248 8.51 -5.65 -35.59
C GLY A 248 7.63 -5.91 -34.37
N ILE A 249 8.16 -5.75 -33.15
CA ILE A 249 7.38 -5.87 -31.91
C ILE A 249 6.82 -4.49 -31.61
N CYS A 250 5.59 -4.22 -32.02
CA CYS A 250 4.96 -2.91 -31.88
C CYS A 250 3.54 -2.99 -31.34
N SER A 251 3.15 -1.95 -30.63
CA SER A 251 1.78 -1.73 -30.16
C SER A 251 1.51 -0.23 -30.06
N LEU A 252 0.23 0.16 -30.11
CA LEU A 252 -0.19 1.55 -29.89
C LEU A 252 0.40 2.13 -28.60
N ALA A 253 0.45 1.33 -27.54
CA ALA A 253 0.99 1.74 -26.24
C ALA A 253 2.50 2.07 -26.33
N MET A 254 3.29 1.28 -27.05
CA MET A 254 4.73 1.51 -27.23
C MET A 254 5.00 2.77 -28.04
N TYR A 255 4.26 2.99 -29.13
CA TYR A 255 4.36 4.23 -29.91
C TYR A 255 3.98 5.45 -29.08
N ASN A 256 2.88 5.39 -28.33
CA ASN A 256 2.48 6.49 -27.45
C ASN A 256 3.56 6.83 -26.41
N LEU A 257 4.23 5.82 -25.84
CA LEU A 257 5.34 6.03 -24.92
C LEU A 257 6.54 6.69 -25.60
N LEU A 258 6.93 6.22 -26.79
CA LEU A 258 8.03 6.82 -27.56
C LEU A 258 7.73 8.27 -27.90
N ILE A 259 6.59 8.54 -28.54
CA ILE A 259 6.16 9.88 -28.92
C ILE A 259 6.13 10.80 -27.70
N ASP A 260 5.55 10.35 -26.58
CA ASP A 260 5.51 11.11 -25.33
C ASP A 260 6.93 11.42 -24.80
N CYS A 261 7.85 10.45 -24.83
CA CYS A 261 9.22 10.63 -24.36
C CYS A 261 10.02 11.61 -25.24
N TYR A 262 9.86 11.55 -26.56
CA TYR A 262 10.50 12.48 -27.47
C TYR A 262 9.91 13.89 -27.36
N CYS A 263 8.58 14.03 -27.30
CA CYS A 263 7.91 15.32 -27.15
C CYS A 263 8.26 16.00 -25.80
N LYS A 264 8.36 15.25 -24.72
CA LYS A 264 8.80 15.77 -23.41
C LYS A 264 10.21 16.37 -23.41
N ARG A 265 11.04 15.97 -24.39
CA ARG A 265 12.40 16.47 -24.60
C ARG A 265 12.52 17.49 -25.74
N GLY A 266 11.43 17.79 -26.42
CA GLY A 266 11.39 18.76 -27.53
C GLY A 266 11.85 18.20 -28.88
N TYR A 267 12.04 16.87 -29.00
CA TYR A 267 12.48 16.23 -30.26
C TYR A 267 11.27 15.92 -31.16
N PHE A 268 10.64 16.94 -31.74
CA PHE A 268 9.40 16.78 -32.49
C PHE A 268 9.59 16.06 -33.82
N GLU A 269 10.72 16.23 -34.52
CA GLU A 269 11.01 15.52 -35.77
C GLU A 269 10.99 13.98 -35.56
N ALA A 270 11.65 13.51 -34.51
CA ALA A 270 11.65 12.08 -34.15
C ALA A 270 10.25 11.60 -33.77
N ALA A 271 9.47 12.43 -33.03
CA ALA A 271 8.10 12.10 -32.67
C ALA A 271 7.19 11.96 -33.89
N PHE A 272 7.30 12.85 -34.85
CA PHE A 272 6.58 12.77 -36.14
C PHE A 272 7.07 11.59 -36.99
N GLY A 273 8.36 11.25 -36.95
CA GLY A 273 8.89 10.05 -37.59
C GLY A 273 8.18 8.76 -37.07
N PHE A 274 8.00 8.63 -35.75
CA PHE A 274 7.23 7.52 -35.17
C PHE A 274 5.73 7.60 -35.47
N LEU A 275 5.16 8.79 -35.56
CA LEU A 275 3.76 8.95 -35.97
C LEU A 275 3.55 8.45 -37.42
N ASN A 276 4.48 8.79 -38.33
CA ASN A 276 4.43 8.32 -39.71
C ASN A 276 4.65 6.79 -39.82
N ASP A 277 5.55 6.22 -39.01
CA ASP A 277 5.75 4.77 -38.93
C ASP A 277 4.47 4.05 -38.43
N MET A 278 3.72 4.65 -37.50
CA MET A 278 2.40 4.12 -37.08
C MET A 278 1.43 4.01 -38.27
N TYR A 279 1.34 5.08 -39.08
CA TYR A 279 0.50 5.05 -40.30
C TYR A 279 0.98 3.98 -41.27
N GLY A 280 2.30 3.86 -41.48
CA GLY A 280 2.88 2.82 -42.34
C GLY A 280 2.58 1.40 -41.90
N LYS A 281 2.39 1.18 -40.60
CA LYS A 281 2.05 -0.12 -40.01
C LYS A 281 0.54 -0.29 -39.76
N CYS A 282 -0.29 0.57 -40.31
CA CYS A 282 -1.76 0.56 -40.14
C CYS A 282 -2.20 0.61 -38.66
N ILE A 283 -1.43 1.30 -37.80
CA ILE A 283 -1.78 1.56 -36.40
C ILE A 283 -2.34 2.97 -36.32
N ASP A 284 -3.64 3.13 -36.11
CA ASP A 284 -4.28 4.44 -36.03
C ASP A 284 -3.85 5.22 -34.77
N PRO A 285 -3.32 6.44 -34.92
CA PRO A 285 -3.02 7.31 -33.78
C PRO A 285 -4.29 7.67 -33.01
N SER A 286 -4.23 7.56 -31.70
CA SER A 286 -5.33 7.86 -30.79
C SER A 286 -5.31 9.31 -30.28
N PHE A 287 -6.35 9.72 -29.57
CA PHE A 287 -6.35 10.98 -28.83
C PHE A 287 -5.10 11.14 -27.95
N ILE A 288 -4.63 10.06 -27.30
CA ILE A 288 -3.43 10.08 -26.43
C ILE A 288 -2.17 10.40 -27.24
N THR A 289 -2.04 9.88 -28.47
CA THR A 289 -0.92 10.13 -29.37
C THR A 289 -0.78 11.62 -29.67
N PHE A 290 -1.83 12.23 -30.20
CA PHE A 290 -1.85 13.66 -30.52
C PHE A 290 -1.73 14.55 -29.28
N SER A 291 -2.38 14.14 -28.17
CA SER A 291 -2.28 14.87 -26.90
C SER A 291 -0.85 14.91 -26.36
N SER A 292 -0.04 13.87 -26.60
CA SER A 292 1.36 13.85 -26.19
C SER A 292 2.21 14.83 -26.99
N ILE A 293 1.95 14.94 -28.30
CA ILE A 293 2.65 15.89 -29.17
C ILE A 293 2.24 17.32 -28.80
N LEU A 294 0.93 17.58 -28.65
CA LEU A 294 0.42 18.88 -28.27
C LEU A 294 0.97 19.36 -26.92
N ASP A 295 0.98 18.50 -25.92
CA ASP A 295 1.48 18.83 -24.59
C ASP A 295 2.97 19.21 -24.60
N GLY A 296 3.79 18.43 -25.33
CA GLY A 296 5.19 18.76 -25.56
C GLY A 296 5.37 20.07 -26.30
N ALA A 297 4.61 20.30 -27.39
CA ALA A 297 4.66 21.51 -28.15
C ALA A 297 4.29 22.75 -27.31
N CYS A 298 3.26 22.65 -26.47
CA CYS A 298 2.89 23.72 -25.53
C CYS A 298 4.01 23.96 -24.49
N LYS A 299 4.65 22.93 -23.98
CA LYS A 299 5.77 23.03 -23.04
C LYS A 299 6.95 23.82 -23.64
N TYR A 300 7.30 23.53 -24.87
CA TYR A 300 8.41 24.20 -25.59
C TYR A 300 7.98 25.43 -26.39
N ARG A 301 6.68 25.82 -26.33
CA ARG A 301 6.12 26.98 -27.02
C ARG A 301 6.35 26.97 -28.56
N ASN A 302 6.25 25.77 -29.14
CA ASN A 302 6.41 25.60 -30.58
C ASN A 302 5.05 25.80 -31.28
N ALA A 303 4.83 27.03 -31.76
CA ALA A 303 3.55 27.45 -32.35
C ALA A 303 3.17 26.64 -33.60
N GLU A 304 4.13 26.35 -34.48
CA GLU A 304 3.91 25.60 -35.73
C GLU A 304 3.38 24.17 -35.43
N VAL A 305 4.03 23.49 -34.49
CA VAL A 305 3.60 22.14 -34.08
C VAL A 305 2.24 22.18 -33.37
N ILE A 306 1.98 23.18 -32.51
CA ILE A 306 0.68 23.38 -31.85
C ILE A 306 -0.44 23.48 -32.89
N GLU A 307 -0.28 24.38 -33.89
CA GLU A 307 -1.29 24.62 -34.90
C GLU A 307 -1.53 23.39 -35.78
N SER A 308 -0.47 22.74 -36.23
CA SER A 308 -0.53 21.53 -37.05
C SER A 308 -1.24 20.38 -36.30
N VAL A 309 -0.93 20.17 -35.01
CA VAL A 309 -1.52 19.09 -34.22
C VAL A 309 -2.98 19.38 -33.88
N ILE A 310 -3.33 20.63 -33.53
CA ILE A 310 -4.73 21.02 -33.29
C ILE A 310 -5.56 20.80 -34.57
N SER A 311 -5.07 21.20 -35.73
CA SER A 311 -5.74 20.98 -37.03
C SER A 311 -5.97 19.49 -37.28
N SER A 312 -4.95 18.66 -37.08
CA SER A 312 -5.07 17.19 -37.19
C SER A 312 -6.06 16.58 -36.20
N MET A 313 -6.11 17.10 -34.98
CA MET A 313 -7.06 16.62 -33.93
C MET A 313 -8.50 17.01 -34.27
N VAL A 314 -8.73 18.15 -34.88
CA VAL A 314 -10.05 18.61 -35.35
C VAL A 314 -10.49 17.78 -36.55
N GLU A 315 -9.62 17.52 -37.52
CA GLU A 315 -9.90 16.68 -38.70
C GLU A 315 -10.29 15.26 -38.31
N LYS A 316 -9.57 14.68 -37.34
CA LYS A 316 -9.82 13.33 -36.80
C LYS A 316 -11.01 13.27 -35.83
N GLY A 317 -11.68 14.37 -35.54
CA GLY A 317 -12.81 14.43 -34.62
C GLY A 317 -12.44 14.28 -33.14
N HIS A 318 -11.17 14.47 -32.79
CA HIS A 318 -10.70 14.44 -31.41
C HIS A 318 -10.97 15.74 -30.65
N LEU A 319 -11.05 16.86 -31.36
CA LEU A 319 -11.47 18.16 -30.88
C LEU A 319 -12.71 18.63 -31.64
N PRO A 320 -13.59 19.45 -31.03
CA PRO A 320 -14.80 19.95 -31.67
C PRO A 320 -14.46 20.93 -32.80
N LYS A 321 -15.24 20.87 -33.90
CA LYS A 321 -15.12 21.80 -35.06
C LYS A 321 -15.83 23.15 -34.86
N VAL A 322 -16.44 23.40 -33.70
CA VAL A 322 -17.42 24.46 -33.45
C VAL A 322 -16.73 25.80 -33.13
N VAL A 323 -17.33 26.91 -33.61
CA VAL A 323 -16.89 28.30 -33.40
C VAL A 323 -16.88 28.72 -31.91
N THR A 324 -17.69 28.08 -31.07
CA THR A 324 -17.73 28.25 -29.61
C THR A 324 -17.48 26.89 -28.94
N PRO A 325 -16.21 26.49 -28.74
CA PRO A 325 -15.91 25.22 -28.15
C PRO A 325 -16.36 25.19 -26.68
N ASP A 326 -16.98 24.08 -26.25
CA ASP A 326 -17.14 23.78 -24.82
C ASP A 326 -15.75 23.40 -24.27
N TYR A 327 -15.13 24.34 -23.57
CA TYR A 327 -13.78 24.18 -23.03
C TYR A 327 -13.73 23.19 -21.85
N ASP A 328 -14.80 23.05 -21.08
CA ASP A 328 -14.83 22.21 -19.89
C ASP A 328 -14.46 20.73 -20.14
N PRO A 329 -15.09 20.01 -21.09
CA PRO A 329 -14.73 18.62 -21.34
C PRO A 329 -13.33 18.50 -21.98
N VAL A 330 -12.88 19.47 -22.78
CA VAL A 330 -11.55 19.48 -23.39
C VAL A 330 -10.48 19.58 -22.32
N ILE A 331 -10.56 20.60 -21.46
CA ILE A 331 -9.61 20.84 -20.36
C ILE A 331 -9.58 19.63 -19.43
N ARG A 332 -10.74 19.11 -19.02
CA ARG A 332 -10.82 17.93 -18.13
C ARG A 332 -10.17 16.70 -18.77
N LYS A 333 -10.44 16.43 -20.03
CA LYS A 333 -9.88 15.29 -20.76
C LYS A 333 -8.35 15.32 -20.81
N PHE A 334 -7.74 16.49 -21.12
CA PHE A 334 -6.28 16.65 -21.08
C PHE A 334 -5.72 16.55 -19.66
N SER A 335 -6.37 17.16 -18.68
CA SER A 335 -5.98 17.08 -17.27
C SER A 335 -6.01 15.65 -16.72
N ASP A 336 -7.02 14.85 -17.07
CA ASP A 336 -7.19 13.47 -16.59
C ASP A 336 -6.11 12.52 -17.14
N ILE A 337 -5.68 12.72 -18.38
CA ILE A 337 -4.58 11.94 -18.98
C ILE A 337 -3.18 12.49 -18.62
N GLY A 338 -3.10 13.55 -17.79
CA GLY A 338 -1.84 14.16 -17.36
C GLY A 338 -1.11 14.98 -18.42
N LYS A 339 -1.85 15.59 -19.37
CA LYS A 339 -1.33 16.50 -20.38
C LYS A 339 -1.57 17.94 -19.93
N THR A 340 -0.80 18.36 -18.93
CA THR A 340 -1.01 19.59 -18.17
C THR A 340 -0.79 20.85 -18.99
N TYR A 341 0.23 20.87 -19.87
CA TYR A 341 0.51 22.04 -20.70
C TYR A 341 -0.54 22.25 -21.79
N ALA A 342 -1.05 21.17 -22.38
CA ALA A 342 -2.16 21.24 -23.32
C ALA A 342 -3.46 21.69 -22.63
N ALA A 343 -3.76 21.17 -21.42
CA ALA A 343 -4.89 21.61 -20.64
C ALA A 343 -4.80 23.11 -20.27
N GLU A 344 -3.60 23.59 -19.91
CA GLU A 344 -3.32 24.99 -19.59
C GLU A 344 -3.55 25.90 -20.79
N LEU A 345 -3.19 25.47 -22.00
CA LEU A 345 -3.43 26.24 -23.24
C LEU A 345 -4.93 26.54 -23.37
N PHE A 346 -5.78 25.53 -23.33
CA PHE A 346 -7.24 25.70 -23.44
C PHE A 346 -7.85 26.42 -22.24
N PHE A 347 -7.28 26.26 -21.05
CA PHE A 347 -7.73 26.98 -19.85
C PHE A 347 -7.44 28.48 -19.95
N LYS A 348 -6.26 28.89 -20.47
CA LYS A 348 -5.91 30.28 -20.72
C LYS A 348 -6.78 30.88 -21.80
N GLU A 349 -6.97 30.17 -22.92
CA GLU A 349 -7.81 30.61 -24.00
C GLU A 349 -9.27 30.86 -23.57
N ALA A 350 -9.82 29.92 -22.76
CA ALA A 350 -11.15 30.10 -22.17
C ALA A 350 -11.22 31.33 -21.25
N SER A 351 -10.17 31.55 -20.45
CA SER A 351 -10.09 32.71 -19.55
C SER A 351 -9.97 34.03 -20.29
N GLU A 352 -9.16 34.11 -21.34
CA GLU A 352 -8.98 35.28 -22.21
C GLU A 352 -10.28 35.63 -22.94
N LYS A 353 -11.00 34.63 -23.42
CA LYS A 353 -12.30 34.76 -24.06
C LYS A 353 -13.46 34.96 -23.06
N ARG A 354 -13.17 35.00 -21.75
CA ARG A 354 -14.13 35.20 -20.65
C ARG A 354 -15.23 34.14 -20.59
N PHE A 355 -14.95 32.89 -20.99
CA PHE A 355 -15.88 31.79 -20.80
C PHE A 355 -15.99 31.43 -19.33
N LYS A 356 -17.22 31.16 -18.87
CA LYS A 356 -17.47 30.68 -17.50
C LYS A 356 -17.23 29.19 -17.45
N LEU A 357 -16.12 28.78 -16.85
CA LEU A 357 -15.79 27.38 -16.63
C LEU A 357 -16.47 26.83 -15.36
N GLN A 358 -16.71 25.52 -15.34
CA GLN A 358 -17.28 24.81 -14.21
C GLN A 358 -16.27 24.62 -13.07
N ASP A 359 -16.74 24.54 -11.82
CA ASP A 359 -15.90 24.31 -10.64
C ASP A 359 -15.04 23.03 -10.77
N ASN A 360 -15.60 21.96 -11.33
CA ASN A 360 -14.89 20.71 -11.57
C ASN A 360 -13.69 20.87 -12.53
N THR A 361 -13.74 21.82 -13.44
CA THR A 361 -12.64 22.12 -14.37
C THR A 361 -11.49 22.79 -13.62
N TYR A 362 -11.78 23.73 -12.73
CA TYR A 362 -10.78 24.31 -11.83
C TYR A 362 -10.14 23.24 -10.94
N GLY A 363 -10.94 22.32 -10.39
CA GLY A 363 -10.42 21.19 -9.62
C GLY A 363 -9.51 20.26 -10.42
N SER A 364 -9.87 19.97 -11.67
CA SER A 364 -9.05 19.14 -12.57
C SER A 364 -7.72 19.84 -12.90
N MET A 365 -7.74 21.17 -13.14
CA MET A 365 -6.53 21.96 -13.38
C MET A 365 -5.65 22.05 -12.14
N LEU A 366 -6.23 22.26 -10.94
CA LEU A 366 -5.49 22.25 -9.68
C LEU A 366 -4.75 20.91 -9.49
N ARG A 367 -5.43 19.79 -9.74
CA ARG A 367 -4.83 18.46 -9.70
C ARG A 367 -3.75 18.27 -10.77
N ALA A 368 -3.94 18.80 -11.98
CA ALA A 368 -2.97 18.69 -13.06
C ALA A 368 -1.69 19.48 -12.73
N PHE A 369 -1.80 20.74 -12.31
CA PHE A 369 -0.66 21.54 -11.87
C PHE A 369 0.08 20.92 -10.72
N SER A 370 -0.64 20.37 -9.72
CA SER A 370 -0.04 19.68 -8.58
C SER A 370 0.75 18.43 -9.00
N LYS A 371 0.23 17.62 -9.90
CA LYS A 371 0.94 16.42 -10.40
C LYS A 371 2.16 16.74 -11.24
N GLU A 372 2.14 17.84 -11.98
CA GLU A 372 3.28 18.29 -12.79
C GLU A 372 4.35 19.02 -11.97
N GLY A 373 4.05 19.34 -10.69
CA GLY A 373 4.95 20.10 -9.82
C GLY A 373 4.99 21.60 -10.12
N LYS A 374 3.95 22.15 -10.77
CA LYS A 374 3.77 23.59 -11.01
C LYS A 374 3.15 24.25 -9.78
N THR A 375 3.90 24.31 -8.69
CA THR A 375 3.40 24.72 -7.38
C THR A 375 2.88 26.15 -7.35
N GLU A 376 3.60 27.10 -8.00
CA GLU A 376 3.18 28.49 -8.06
C GLU A 376 1.85 28.68 -8.79
N ASP A 377 1.67 28.00 -9.95
CA ASP A 377 0.42 28.06 -10.71
C ASP A 377 -0.73 27.39 -9.94
N ALA A 378 -0.43 26.31 -9.21
CA ALA A 378 -1.40 25.65 -8.34
C ALA A 378 -1.84 26.55 -7.18
N ILE A 379 -0.92 27.28 -6.53
CA ILE A 379 -1.24 28.26 -5.46
C ILE A 379 -2.10 29.40 -6.02
N LYS A 380 -1.75 29.98 -7.17
CA LYS A 380 -2.57 31.02 -7.82
C LYS A 380 -3.98 30.55 -8.10
N LEU A 381 -4.10 29.32 -8.64
CA LEU A 381 -5.40 28.74 -8.96
C LEU A 381 -6.21 28.44 -7.68
N TYR A 382 -5.55 27.95 -6.62
CA TYR A 382 -6.20 27.73 -5.33
C TYR A 382 -6.77 29.03 -4.74
N ASN A 383 -6.04 30.14 -4.83
CA ASN A 383 -6.52 31.43 -4.37
C ASN A 383 -7.77 31.89 -5.14
N ILE A 384 -7.80 31.71 -6.47
CA ILE A 384 -8.99 31.99 -7.29
C ILE A 384 -10.18 31.11 -6.86
N ILE A 385 -9.94 29.84 -6.57
CA ILE A 385 -10.96 28.90 -6.10
C ILE A 385 -11.57 29.39 -4.77
N LEU A 386 -10.72 29.85 -3.85
CA LEU A 386 -11.15 30.40 -2.56
C LEU A 386 -11.96 31.69 -2.71
N GLU A 387 -11.45 32.65 -3.48
CA GLU A 387 -12.12 33.94 -3.72
C GLU A 387 -13.51 33.76 -4.32
N ARG A 388 -13.66 32.79 -5.23
CA ARG A 388 -14.93 32.50 -5.88
C ARG A 388 -15.81 31.48 -5.13
N GLN A 389 -15.37 30.98 -4.00
CA GLN A 389 -16.07 29.97 -3.17
C GLN A 389 -16.53 28.74 -3.95
N MET A 390 -15.66 28.25 -4.86
CA MET A 390 -15.96 27.12 -5.72
C MET A 390 -15.99 25.80 -4.94
N LEU A 391 -16.91 24.89 -5.30
CA LEU A 391 -17.04 23.57 -4.70
C LEU A 391 -16.23 22.54 -5.50
N ILE A 392 -15.10 22.14 -4.96
CA ILE A 392 -14.18 21.20 -5.59
C ILE A 392 -14.05 19.93 -4.74
N SER A 393 -13.82 18.79 -5.40
CA SER A 393 -13.69 17.50 -4.71
C SER A 393 -12.42 17.41 -3.87
N ASP A 394 -12.49 16.68 -2.73
CA ASP A 394 -11.36 16.45 -1.81
C ASP A 394 -10.14 15.81 -2.48
N LYS A 395 -10.36 15.01 -3.53
CA LYS A 395 -9.26 14.40 -4.32
C LYS A 395 -8.35 15.42 -5.00
N CYS A 396 -8.88 16.59 -5.36
CA CYS A 396 -8.09 17.66 -5.97
C CYS A 396 -7.22 18.34 -4.91
N TYR A 397 -7.77 18.58 -3.74
CA TYR A 397 -7.04 19.15 -2.59
C TYR A 397 -5.95 18.21 -2.07
N SER A 398 -6.21 16.90 -2.03
CA SER A 398 -5.22 15.90 -1.63
C SER A 398 -3.94 15.95 -2.49
N ALA A 399 -4.09 16.08 -3.81
CA ALA A 399 -2.95 16.21 -4.72
C ALA A 399 -2.19 17.53 -4.50
N PHE A 400 -2.91 18.61 -4.23
CA PHE A 400 -2.33 19.92 -3.96
C PHE A 400 -1.57 19.95 -2.64
N ILE A 401 -2.12 19.38 -1.58
CA ILE A 401 -1.43 19.25 -0.29
C ILE A 401 -0.15 18.43 -0.45
N SER A 402 -0.20 17.31 -1.19
CA SER A 402 1.00 16.48 -1.43
C SER A 402 2.12 17.27 -2.11
N VAL A 403 1.81 18.11 -3.10
CA VAL A 403 2.86 18.92 -3.75
C VAL A 403 3.40 20.00 -2.83
N LEU A 404 2.54 20.65 -2.04
CA LEU A 404 2.97 21.63 -1.05
C LEU A 404 3.90 21.01 0.00
N CYS A 405 3.62 19.79 0.45
CA CYS A 405 4.47 19.07 1.40
C CYS A 405 5.84 18.65 0.82
N ASN A 406 5.97 18.57 -0.50
CA ASN A 406 7.24 18.27 -1.17
C ASN A 406 8.07 19.51 -1.52
N GLU A 407 7.50 20.70 -1.36
CA GLU A 407 8.21 21.96 -1.55
C GLU A 407 9.17 22.26 -0.38
N ASN A 408 10.11 23.16 -0.64
CA ASN A 408 10.97 23.66 0.43
C ASN A 408 10.10 24.33 1.51
N PRO A 409 10.29 23.99 2.80
CA PRO A 409 9.53 24.61 3.87
C PRO A 409 9.70 26.13 3.85
N SER A 410 8.62 26.85 3.57
CA SER A 410 8.51 28.32 3.68
C SER A 410 7.41 28.68 4.68
N GLU A 411 7.40 29.90 5.16
CA GLU A 411 6.34 30.40 6.03
C GLU A 411 5.00 30.43 5.30
N GLU A 412 5.03 30.85 4.03
CA GLU A 412 3.86 30.90 3.16
C GLU A 412 3.21 29.52 2.97
N VAL A 413 4.00 28.51 2.59
CA VAL A 413 3.51 27.13 2.45
C VAL A 413 2.99 26.59 3.78
N SER A 414 3.67 26.89 4.90
CA SER A 414 3.25 26.46 6.22
C SER A 414 1.91 27.04 6.63
N ASN A 415 1.68 28.33 6.35
CA ASN A 415 0.43 29.01 6.64
C ASN A 415 -0.71 28.52 5.76
N LEU A 416 -0.42 28.25 4.48
CA LEU A 416 -1.36 27.66 3.54
C LEU A 416 -1.82 26.26 3.98
N LEU A 417 -0.88 25.40 4.39
CA LEU A 417 -1.21 24.07 4.93
C LEU A 417 -2.03 24.15 6.22
N LYS A 418 -1.72 25.10 7.14
CA LYS A 418 -2.52 25.33 8.35
C LYS A 418 -3.95 25.74 8.01
N ASP A 419 -4.13 26.65 7.07
CA ASP A 419 -5.47 27.12 6.62
C ASP A 419 -6.26 25.94 6.01
N MET A 420 -5.65 25.17 5.13
CA MET A 420 -6.29 24.01 4.50
C MET A 420 -6.72 22.95 5.53
N ILE A 421 -5.85 22.59 6.46
CA ILE A 421 -6.17 21.65 7.54
C ILE A 421 -7.24 22.26 8.46
N GLY A 422 -7.17 23.55 8.75
CA GLY A 422 -8.17 24.30 9.50
C GLY A 422 -9.57 24.27 8.86
N ARG A 423 -9.66 24.21 7.53
CA ARG A 423 -10.91 24.06 6.75
C ARG A 423 -11.41 22.61 6.68
N GLY A 424 -10.66 21.64 7.20
CA GLY A 424 -11.05 20.22 7.26
C GLY A 424 -10.45 19.33 6.15
N PHE A 425 -9.54 19.83 5.34
CA PHE A 425 -8.84 19.00 4.36
C PHE A 425 -7.80 18.10 5.06
N ILE A 426 -7.86 16.80 4.78
CA ILE A 426 -7.00 15.80 5.42
C ILE A 426 -5.78 15.55 4.53
N PRO A 427 -4.56 15.93 4.99
CA PRO A 427 -3.33 15.63 4.25
C PRO A 427 -2.99 14.13 4.31
N PRO A 428 -2.24 13.58 3.32
CA PRO A 428 -1.64 12.26 3.45
C PRO A 428 -0.67 12.23 4.64
N ILE A 429 -0.79 11.20 5.49
CA ILE A 429 -0.04 11.07 6.75
C ILE A 429 1.47 11.16 6.52
N SER A 430 1.99 10.43 5.53
CA SER A 430 3.42 10.41 5.23
C SER A 430 3.96 11.76 4.75
N ASP A 431 3.16 12.50 3.96
CA ASP A 431 3.61 13.74 3.35
C ASP A 431 3.70 14.86 4.40
N ILE A 432 2.65 15.00 5.21
CA ILE A 432 2.65 16.02 6.27
C ILE A 432 3.68 15.74 7.35
N SER A 433 3.89 14.46 7.70
CA SER A 433 4.92 14.07 8.68
C SER A 433 6.34 14.37 8.18
N LYS A 434 6.61 14.11 6.90
CA LYS A 434 7.88 14.48 6.26
C LYS A 434 8.08 16.00 6.22
N PHE A 435 7.03 16.75 5.89
CA PHE A 435 7.13 18.22 5.82
C PHE A 435 7.47 18.82 7.19
N ILE A 436 6.81 18.38 8.28
CA ILE A 436 7.14 18.80 9.65
C ILE A 436 8.60 18.41 9.98
N TYR A 437 9.01 17.19 9.63
CA TYR A 437 10.37 16.75 9.85
C TYR A 437 11.38 17.65 9.11
N PHE A 438 11.14 17.99 7.83
CA PHE A 438 11.99 18.91 7.08
C PHE A 438 12.00 20.33 7.63
N GLN A 439 10.88 20.82 8.19
CA GLN A 439 10.87 22.09 8.93
C GLN A 439 11.84 22.04 10.13
N CYS A 440 11.81 20.95 10.90
CA CYS A 440 12.72 20.73 12.01
C CYS A 440 14.19 20.68 11.56
N GLU A 441 14.51 19.96 10.48
CA GLU A 441 15.85 19.90 9.86
C GLU A 441 16.36 21.28 9.44
N LYS A 442 15.48 22.13 8.89
CA LYS A 442 15.79 23.52 8.52
C LYS A 442 15.73 24.49 9.69
N ARG A 443 15.57 23.99 10.93
CA ARG A 443 15.47 24.78 12.17
C ARG A 443 14.30 25.76 12.22
N LYS A 444 13.24 25.51 11.43
CA LYS A 444 12.00 26.31 11.43
C LYS A 444 11.03 25.81 12.49
N TRP A 445 11.47 25.87 13.75
CA TRP A 445 10.78 25.27 14.90
C TRP A 445 9.38 25.85 15.14
N LYS A 446 9.20 27.18 14.95
CA LYS A 446 7.91 27.86 15.15
C LYS A 446 6.86 27.38 14.14
N GLU A 447 7.26 27.24 12.89
CA GLU A 447 6.38 26.77 11.81
C GLU A 447 6.02 25.30 12.03
N ALA A 448 7.00 24.45 12.40
CA ALA A 448 6.77 23.04 12.72
C ALA A 448 5.84 22.87 13.92
N GLU A 449 6.07 23.61 15.00
CA GLU A 449 5.21 23.64 16.20
C GLU A 449 3.77 24.08 15.84
N GLY A 450 3.66 25.17 15.09
CA GLY A 450 2.35 25.69 14.69
C GLY A 450 1.55 24.74 13.81
N LEU A 451 2.20 24.05 12.88
CA LEU A 451 1.56 23.08 12.00
C LEU A 451 1.17 21.81 12.78
N LEU A 452 2.08 21.29 13.63
CA LEU A 452 1.79 20.14 14.48
C LEU A 452 0.61 20.40 15.41
N ASN A 453 0.54 21.59 16.03
CA ASN A 453 -0.58 21.95 16.92
C ASN A 453 -1.94 21.93 16.19
N VAL A 454 -2.00 22.38 14.94
CA VAL A 454 -3.25 22.30 14.14
C VAL A 454 -3.64 20.85 13.89
N ILE A 455 -2.65 19.98 13.58
CA ILE A 455 -2.86 18.54 13.36
C ILE A 455 -3.38 17.87 14.64
N LEU A 456 -2.76 18.15 15.78
CA LEU A 456 -3.15 17.62 17.09
C LEU A 456 -4.57 18.06 17.49
N GLN A 457 -4.89 19.35 17.31
CA GLN A 457 -6.23 19.90 17.60
C GLN A 457 -7.33 19.25 16.75
N ARG A 458 -7.01 18.86 15.52
CA ARG A 458 -7.94 18.17 14.61
C ARG A 458 -7.98 16.66 14.83
N GLY A 459 -7.15 16.10 15.71
CA GLY A 459 -7.07 14.67 15.97
C GLY A 459 -6.59 13.85 14.75
N LEU A 460 -5.85 14.47 13.83
CA LEU A 460 -5.34 13.80 12.64
C LEU A 460 -4.17 12.88 12.97
N GLN A 461 -4.07 11.77 12.27
CA GLN A 461 -2.95 10.85 12.40
C GLN A 461 -1.68 11.43 11.77
N PHE A 462 -0.53 11.08 12.32
CA PHE A 462 0.80 11.45 11.83
C PHE A 462 1.82 10.37 12.27
N GLU A 463 3.01 10.39 11.67
CA GLU A 463 4.08 9.47 12.02
C GLU A 463 4.93 10.03 13.16
N SER A 464 5.29 9.20 14.14
CA SER A 464 5.95 9.62 15.38
C SER A 464 7.32 10.31 15.18
N PHE A 465 8.03 10.01 14.09
CA PHE A 465 9.38 10.56 13.84
C PHE A 465 9.41 12.09 13.74
N CYS A 466 8.34 12.73 13.23
CA CYS A 466 8.28 14.19 13.16
C CYS A 466 8.20 14.83 14.57
N CYS A 467 7.51 14.17 15.51
CA CYS A 467 7.41 14.62 16.89
C CYS A 467 8.72 14.40 17.66
N CYS A 468 9.47 13.34 17.34
CA CYS A 468 10.76 13.08 17.98
C CYS A 468 11.74 14.25 17.81
N SER A 469 11.83 14.84 16.61
CA SER A 469 12.70 15.98 16.34
C SER A 469 12.30 17.23 17.14
N LEU A 470 11.00 17.51 17.22
CA LEU A 470 10.48 18.65 17.98
C LEU A 470 10.64 18.43 19.49
N MET A 471 10.38 17.21 19.98
CA MET A 471 10.59 16.84 21.38
C MET A 471 12.04 17.03 21.80
N ARG A 472 12.99 16.57 21.00
CA ARG A 472 14.44 16.79 21.24
C ARG A 472 14.77 18.29 21.27
N HIS A 473 14.22 19.07 20.35
CA HIS A 473 14.40 20.52 20.36
C HIS A 473 13.89 21.14 21.66
N TYR A 474 12.70 20.82 22.15
CA TYR A 474 12.18 21.33 23.42
C TYR A 474 13.09 20.96 24.61
N CYS A 475 13.56 19.71 24.64
CA CYS A 475 14.47 19.22 25.66
C CYS A 475 15.81 19.99 25.67
N PHE A 476 16.40 20.30 24.50
CA PHE A 476 17.65 21.01 24.38
C PHE A 476 17.52 22.52 24.58
N SER A 477 16.41 23.12 24.20
CA SER A 477 16.10 24.53 24.40
C SER A 477 15.55 24.85 25.81
N LYS A 478 15.51 23.86 26.71
CA LYS A 478 15.01 23.98 28.10
C LYS A 478 13.50 24.33 28.18
N ARG A 479 12.73 24.10 27.12
CA ARG A 479 11.26 24.27 27.06
C ARG A 479 10.57 23.01 27.58
N ILE A 480 10.82 22.65 28.84
CA ILE A 480 10.37 21.37 29.41
C ILE A 480 8.84 21.29 29.50
N ASP A 481 8.15 22.39 29.82
CA ASP A 481 6.68 22.41 29.86
C ASP A 481 6.07 22.15 28.48
N SER A 482 6.67 22.68 27.41
CA SER A 482 6.25 22.35 26.02
C SER A 482 6.50 20.87 25.69
N ALA A 483 7.58 20.27 26.18
CA ALA A 483 7.87 18.86 25.99
C ALA A 483 6.83 17.96 26.72
N ILE A 484 6.47 18.31 27.96
CA ILE A 484 5.44 17.60 28.74
C ILE A 484 4.07 17.72 28.06
N SER A 485 3.68 18.94 27.64
CA SER A 485 2.43 19.19 26.94
C SER A 485 2.33 18.36 25.64
N LEU A 486 3.39 18.35 24.84
CA LEU A 486 3.44 17.53 23.62
C LEU A 486 3.31 16.03 23.95
N HIS A 487 4.03 15.54 24.98
CA HIS A 487 3.90 14.13 25.38
C HIS A 487 2.47 13.79 25.81
N THR A 488 1.81 14.66 26.59
CA THR A 488 0.43 14.43 27.03
C THR A 488 -0.54 14.32 25.86
N GLU A 489 -0.36 15.14 24.82
CA GLU A 489 -1.18 15.03 23.60
C GLU A 489 -0.87 13.75 22.80
N LEU A 490 0.40 13.33 22.73
CA LEU A 490 0.79 12.07 22.10
C LEU A 490 0.22 10.86 22.83
N GLU A 491 0.25 10.89 24.17
CA GLU A 491 -0.36 9.88 25.04
C GLU A 491 -1.87 9.76 24.77
N ARG A 492 -2.57 10.89 24.68
CA ARG A 492 -4.01 10.93 24.34
C ARG A 492 -4.33 10.29 22.98
N LEU A 493 -3.41 10.42 22.02
CA LEU A 493 -3.56 9.87 20.66
C LEU A 493 -2.98 8.45 20.52
N GLY A 494 -2.39 7.88 21.56
CA GLY A 494 -1.77 6.56 21.51
C GLY A 494 -0.50 6.51 20.65
N VAL A 495 0.19 7.64 20.46
CA VAL A 495 1.40 7.73 19.63
C VAL A 495 2.64 7.69 20.52
N ALA A 496 3.49 6.70 20.32
CA ALA A 496 4.74 6.55 21.07
C ALA A 496 5.94 7.14 20.31
N LEU A 497 6.86 7.76 21.06
CA LEU A 497 8.14 8.27 20.55
C LEU A 497 9.18 7.12 20.46
N ASP A 498 10.31 7.38 19.80
CA ASP A 498 11.43 6.45 19.80
C ASP A 498 12.13 6.39 21.19
N VAL A 499 12.77 5.24 21.47
CA VAL A 499 13.47 4.97 22.75
C VAL A 499 14.52 6.04 23.07
N GLN A 500 15.24 6.55 22.06
CA GLN A 500 16.27 7.57 22.25
C GLN A 500 15.66 8.91 22.68
N THR A 501 14.55 9.29 22.08
CA THR A 501 13.83 10.53 22.42
C THR A 501 13.27 10.47 23.83
N TYR A 502 12.69 9.31 24.23
CA TYR A 502 12.30 9.10 25.62
C TYR A 502 13.48 9.21 26.59
N GLY A 503 14.63 8.62 26.24
CA GLY A 503 15.86 8.76 27.07
C GLY A 503 16.26 10.21 27.28
N ILE A 504 16.25 11.02 26.22
CA ILE A 504 16.56 12.45 26.31
C ILE A 504 15.52 13.19 27.18
N LEU A 505 14.25 12.89 27.00
CA LEU A 505 13.15 13.51 27.78
C LEU A 505 13.29 13.20 29.27
N LEU A 506 13.46 11.94 29.63
CA LEU A 506 13.66 11.51 31.04
C LEU A 506 14.90 12.19 31.68
N ASP A 507 16.04 12.23 30.97
CA ASP A 507 17.26 12.89 31.49
C ASP A 507 17.04 14.39 31.74
N ARG A 508 16.26 15.06 30.84
CA ARG A 508 15.95 16.47 30.98
C ARG A 508 14.95 16.76 32.10
N LEU A 509 13.98 15.90 32.31
CA LEU A 509 13.00 16.01 33.39
C LEU A 509 13.70 15.95 34.76
N PHE A 510 14.61 14.98 34.97
CA PHE A 510 15.40 14.91 36.21
C PHE A 510 16.31 16.15 36.40
N LYS A 511 16.96 16.65 35.34
CA LYS A 511 17.75 17.89 35.42
C LYS A 511 16.91 19.11 35.75
N SER A 512 15.62 19.10 35.45
CA SER A 512 14.68 20.18 35.78
C SER A 512 13.89 19.92 37.08
N ARG A 513 14.25 18.91 37.86
CA ARG A 513 13.58 18.49 39.10
C ARG A 513 12.10 18.12 38.94
N ARG A 514 11.76 17.54 37.79
CA ARG A 514 10.40 17.11 37.46
C ARG A 514 10.31 15.58 37.51
N SER A 515 10.63 15.00 38.66
CA SER A 515 10.70 13.54 38.85
C SER A 515 9.34 12.85 38.76
N GLU A 516 8.27 13.49 39.18
CA GLU A 516 6.92 12.93 39.09
C GLU A 516 6.51 12.70 37.63
N GLU A 517 6.75 13.66 36.76
CA GLU A 517 6.51 13.55 35.32
C GLU A 517 7.42 12.50 34.68
N ALA A 518 8.67 12.42 35.11
CA ALA A 518 9.60 11.37 34.63
C ALA A 518 9.08 9.97 34.99
N ILE A 519 8.55 9.76 36.20
CA ILE A 519 7.96 8.49 36.63
C ILE A 519 6.71 8.19 35.79
N ARG A 520 5.80 9.15 35.59
CA ARG A 520 4.60 8.98 34.78
C ARG A 520 4.95 8.58 33.34
N ILE A 521 5.89 9.26 32.71
CA ILE A 521 6.34 8.96 31.35
C ILE A 521 7.00 7.57 31.28
N PHE A 522 7.79 7.20 32.28
CA PHE A 522 8.38 5.88 32.34
C PHE A 522 7.34 4.77 32.51
N ASP A 523 6.28 4.98 33.28
CA ASP A 523 5.15 4.07 33.39
C ASP A 523 4.37 3.94 32.08
N TYR A 524 4.22 5.04 31.33
CA TYR A 524 3.68 4.99 29.96
C TYR A 524 4.57 4.14 29.04
N MET A 525 5.89 4.31 29.07
CA MET A 525 6.81 3.48 28.30
C MET A 525 6.71 1.99 28.66
N ARG A 526 6.45 1.68 29.94
CA ARG A 526 6.24 0.31 30.42
C ARG A 526 4.97 -0.32 29.83
N THR A 527 3.88 0.41 29.83
CA THR A 527 2.59 -0.10 29.29
C THR A 527 2.60 -0.34 27.78
N HIS A 528 3.53 0.34 27.05
CA HIS A 528 3.67 0.22 25.60
C HIS A 528 4.87 -0.62 25.14
N ASP A 529 5.53 -1.32 26.07
CA ASP A 529 6.70 -2.19 25.81
C ASP A 529 7.89 -1.48 25.13
N ILE A 530 8.14 -0.20 25.51
CA ILE A 530 9.19 0.66 24.92
C ILE A 530 10.40 0.78 25.87
N LEU A 531 10.52 -0.10 26.85
CA LEU A 531 11.59 -0.04 27.84
C LEU A 531 12.92 -0.51 27.26
N SER A 532 14.00 0.13 27.69
CA SER A 532 15.36 -0.23 27.33
C SER A 532 16.29 -0.19 28.54
N SER A 533 17.46 -0.85 28.44
CA SER A 533 18.51 -0.78 29.46
C SER A 533 18.93 0.67 29.77
N GLU A 534 18.91 1.53 28.74
CA GLU A 534 19.26 2.96 28.87
C GLU A 534 18.19 3.73 29.65
N SER A 535 16.90 3.52 29.35
CA SER A 535 15.79 4.18 30.06
C SER A 535 15.78 3.84 31.54
N PHE A 536 15.94 2.55 31.91
CA PHE A 536 16.13 2.15 33.31
C PHE A 536 17.34 2.80 33.96
N SER A 537 18.49 2.84 33.29
CA SER A 537 19.70 3.44 33.80
C SER A 537 19.56 4.94 34.06
N ILE A 538 18.82 5.66 33.19
CA ILE A 538 18.51 7.08 33.37
C ILE A 538 17.61 7.28 34.60
N MET A 539 16.55 6.50 34.73
CA MET A 539 15.63 6.55 35.87
C MET A 539 16.34 6.26 37.20
N ILE A 540 17.13 5.20 37.24
CA ILE A 540 17.92 4.85 38.45
C ILE A 540 18.86 6.00 38.83
N ARG A 541 19.63 6.57 37.90
CA ARG A 541 20.54 7.70 38.16
C ARG A 541 19.79 8.95 38.65
N GLY A 542 18.63 9.23 38.02
CA GLY A 542 17.80 10.38 38.39
C GLY A 542 17.26 10.27 39.81
N LEU A 543 16.66 9.13 40.15
CA LEU A 543 16.11 8.86 41.49
C LEU A 543 17.20 8.84 42.57
N CYS A 544 18.38 8.30 42.27
CA CYS A 544 19.53 8.40 43.21
C CYS A 544 19.99 9.85 43.45
N HIS A 545 19.91 10.70 42.42
CA HIS A 545 20.24 12.11 42.56
C HIS A 545 19.26 12.87 43.47
N GLU A 546 17.98 12.45 43.45
CA GLU A 546 16.93 13.00 44.31
C GLU A 546 16.83 12.33 45.68
N LYS A 547 17.78 11.43 46.00
CA LYS A 547 17.83 10.65 47.25
C LYS A 547 16.67 9.64 47.42
N GLU A 548 15.96 9.31 46.37
CA GLU A 548 14.86 8.33 46.34
C GLU A 548 15.40 6.89 46.14
N PHE A 549 16.35 6.48 46.98
CA PHE A 549 17.09 5.22 46.84
C PHE A 549 16.18 3.98 46.82
N ARG A 550 15.08 3.98 47.61
CA ARG A 550 14.15 2.85 47.65
C ARG A 550 13.45 2.61 46.28
N LYS A 551 13.07 3.69 45.60
CA LYS A 551 12.48 3.60 44.26
C LYS A 551 13.52 3.18 43.23
N ALA A 552 14.72 3.72 43.31
CA ALA A 552 15.85 3.35 42.46
C ALA A 552 16.18 1.86 42.55
N MET A 553 16.18 1.29 43.76
CA MET A 553 16.44 -0.14 43.97
C MET A 553 15.35 -1.04 43.40
N ARG A 554 14.08 -0.67 43.56
CA ARG A 554 12.97 -1.41 42.95
C ARG A 554 13.09 -1.47 41.43
N LEU A 555 13.45 -0.35 40.78
CA LEU A 555 13.66 -0.31 39.33
C LEU A 555 14.87 -1.13 38.90
N HIS A 556 15.94 -1.16 39.72
CA HIS A 556 17.11 -2.01 39.46
C HIS A 556 16.72 -3.49 39.49
N ASP A 557 15.94 -3.93 40.50
CA ASP A 557 15.48 -5.31 40.62
C ASP A 557 14.56 -5.71 39.47
N GLU A 558 13.67 -4.79 39.04
CA GLU A 558 12.82 -4.97 37.86
C GLU A 558 13.64 -5.13 36.58
N MET A 559 14.64 -4.28 36.40
CA MET A 559 15.56 -4.33 35.26
C MET A 559 16.28 -5.67 35.16
N LEU A 560 16.77 -6.21 36.31
CA LEU A 560 17.42 -7.51 36.36
C LEU A 560 16.44 -8.66 36.06
N LYS A 561 15.19 -8.59 36.54
CA LYS A 561 14.15 -9.58 36.23
C LYS A 561 13.83 -9.65 34.74
N LEU A 562 13.93 -8.51 34.02
CA LEU A 562 13.78 -8.43 32.57
C LEU A 562 15.05 -8.87 31.81
N GLY A 563 16.09 -9.30 32.50
CA GLY A 563 17.36 -9.72 31.88
C GLY A 563 18.23 -8.56 31.36
N LEU A 564 17.88 -7.33 31.70
CA LEU A 564 18.60 -6.13 31.28
C LEU A 564 19.77 -5.84 32.23
N LYS A 565 20.89 -5.30 31.73
CA LYS A 565 22.06 -4.96 32.53
C LYS A 565 22.16 -3.45 32.74
N PRO A 566 22.33 -2.96 33.99
CA PRO A 566 22.53 -1.54 34.26
C PRO A 566 23.89 -1.07 33.74
N ASP A 567 24.00 0.24 33.38
CA ASP A 567 25.26 0.84 33.02
C ASP A 567 26.16 1.00 34.27
N LYS A 568 27.48 1.09 34.07
CA LYS A 568 28.44 1.23 35.15
C LYS A 568 28.21 2.50 36.02
N LYS A 569 27.63 3.55 35.43
CA LYS A 569 27.39 4.83 36.13
C LYS A 569 26.14 4.72 37.02
N ALA A 570 25.06 4.07 36.54
CA ALA A 570 23.87 3.83 37.34
C ALA A 570 24.20 2.92 38.53
N TYR A 571 24.93 1.83 38.29
CA TYR A 571 25.34 0.89 39.34
C TYR A 571 26.22 1.55 40.41
N ARG A 572 27.26 2.34 40.04
CA ARG A 572 28.10 3.06 40.99
C ARG A 572 27.33 4.06 41.85
N ARG A 573 26.37 4.80 41.25
CA ARG A 573 25.55 5.77 42.00
C ARG A 573 24.57 5.07 42.97
N LEU A 574 24.02 3.93 42.56
CA LEU A 574 23.17 3.17 43.47
C LEU A 574 23.92 2.70 44.71
N ILE A 575 25.13 2.13 44.53
CA ILE A 575 25.99 1.69 45.67
C ILE A 575 26.40 2.87 46.54
N SER A 576 26.84 3.99 45.97
CA SER A 576 27.28 5.15 46.76
C SER A 576 26.14 5.82 47.54
N GLY A 577 24.89 5.49 47.27
CA GLY A 577 23.73 6.00 48.01
C GLY A 577 23.39 5.20 49.27
N PHE A 578 23.95 4.00 49.43
CA PHE A 578 23.76 3.14 50.60
C PHE A 578 24.98 3.09 51.53
N GLY A 579 26.08 3.78 51.21
CA GLY A 579 27.22 4.03 52.07
C GLY A 579 27.14 5.43 52.64
#